data_06830f476b970754746fbf2528beb3bb
#
_entry.id   06830f476b970754746fbf2528beb3bb
#
_cell.length_a   1.000
_cell.length_b   1.000
_cell.length_c   1.000
_cell.angle_alpha   90.00
_cell.angle_beta   90.00
_cell.angle_gamma   90.00
#
_symmetry.space_group_name_H-M   'P 1'
#
loop_
_entity.id
_entity.type
_entity.pdbx_description
1 polymer ?
#
loop_
_entity_poly.entity_id
_entity_poly.type
_entity_poly.pdbx_seq_one_letter_code
_entity_poly.pdbx_strand_id
1 'polypeptide(L)'
;MKENIQEELKAAHAASNAVKRLSDQEKQQVLKDIAKLLEQRVNDIIAANKQDLERMEKDHPNYDRLLLNESRVLGLSSSLHDVANLPDPTGVLLSHKELANGLIVEKKTVPLGVVGVIYEARPNVTVDVAALCIRSGNVCLLRGGSDAWFTNSILVEIIQGVLRQHQLNEHIVQLLPTDRAFVSDLLSATAYVDIIIPRGSQALIDRVREQAKVPVIETGAGVCHTYVERTGDLDKAAKIIANAKIQRPSVCNALDTVLVDKEVATDLLNKLAPYLQESNVRIYADPTAYAVLAEFGYPALEEASEEDFGREFLSLQCSIKVVDGFEEALAHIAEHSSKHSECIVSSDQERIATYMDTVDAAAVYANASTRFTDGAEFGLGAEIGISTQKLHARGPFALEKLVTEKWYVTGNGQIR
;
A
#
# COMPACT_ATOMS: atom_id res chain seq x y z
N MET A 1 -23.20 1.86 25.99
CA MET A 1 -22.61 2.03 24.65
C MET A 1 -22.09 3.45 24.56
N LYS A 2 -20.90 3.68 23.98
CA LYS A 2 -20.45 5.05 23.72
C LYS A 2 -21.38 5.70 22.70
N GLU A 3 -21.76 6.97 22.93
CA GLU A 3 -22.62 7.71 22.00
C GLU A 3 -21.83 8.29 20.82
N ASN A 4 -20.51 8.54 20.98
CA ASN A 4 -19.60 9.07 19.97
C ASN A 4 -18.13 8.80 20.34
N ILE A 5 -17.19 9.16 19.47
CA ILE A 5 -15.73 9.02 19.67
C ILE A 5 -15.02 10.37 19.90
N GLN A 6 -15.73 11.38 20.34
CA GLN A 6 -15.17 12.74 20.50
C GLN A 6 -14.03 12.81 21.53
N GLU A 7 -14.10 12.03 22.60
CA GLU A 7 -13.07 12.01 23.63
C GLU A 7 -11.78 11.37 23.09
N GLU A 8 -11.89 10.29 22.31
CA GLU A 8 -10.75 9.64 21.64
C GLU A 8 -10.08 10.61 20.65
N LEU A 9 -10.88 11.32 19.85
CA LEU A 9 -10.37 12.30 18.89
C LEU A 9 -9.62 13.45 19.58
N LYS A 10 -10.17 13.99 20.66
CA LYS A 10 -9.51 15.04 21.47
C LYS A 10 -8.21 14.54 22.11
N ALA A 11 -8.24 13.33 22.68
CA ALA A 11 -7.08 12.72 23.31
C ALA A 11 -5.95 12.47 22.30
N ALA A 12 -6.27 11.97 21.09
CA ALA A 12 -5.33 11.81 19.99
C ALA A 12 -4.72 13.15 19.57
N HIS A 13 -5.54 14.17 19.36
CA HIS A 13 -5.08 15.50 18.99
C HIS A 13 -4.13 16.09 20.05
N ALA A 14 -4.47 15.97 21.35
CA ALA A 14 -3.62 16.40 22.45
C ALA A 14 -2.28 15.64 22.50
N ALA A 15 -2.28 14.34 22.18
CA ALA A 15 -1.06 13.51 22.15
C ALA A 15 -0.08 13.91 21.03
N SER A 16 -0.53 14.61 19.98
CA SER A 16 0.31 14.98 18.84
C SER A 16 1.54 15.81 19.22
N ASN A 17 1.41 16.67 20.24
CA ASN A 17 2.53 17.48 20.71
C ASN A 17 3.60 16.67 21.47
N ALA A 18 3.23 15.57 22.09
CA ALA A 18 4.14 14.69 22.80
C ALA A 18 5.02 13.90 21.81
N VAL A 19 4.41 13.26 20.81
CA VAL A 19 5.14 12.46 19.83
C VAL A 19 6.06 13.30 18.93
N LYS A 20 5.67 14.54 18.58
CA LYS A 20 6.48 15.48 17.80
C LYS A 20 7.79 15.88 18.48
N ARG A 21 7.88 15.76 19.80
CA ARG A 21 9.07 16.16 20.60
C ARG A 21 10.05 15.02 20.80
N LEU A 22 9.71 13.80 20.44
CA LEU A 22 10.60 12.66 20.57
C LEU A 22 11.81 12.83 19.64
N SER A 23 12.98 12.61 20.20
CA SER A 23 14.21 12.49 19.43
C SER A 23 14.19 11.22 18.56
N ASP A 24 15.08 11.19 17.57
CA ASP A 24 15.28 10.03 16.72
C ASP A 24 15.56 8.75 17.53
N GLN A 25 16.43 8.85 18.56
CA GLN A 25 16.78 7.73 19.42
C GLN A 25 15.60 7.23 20.28
N GLU A 26 14.77 8.13 20.81
CA GLU A 26 13.59 7.76 21.58
C GLU A 26 12.57 7.03 20.71
N LYS A 27 12.31 7.52 19.49
CA LYS A 27 11.43 6.83 18.52
C LYS A 27 11.94 5.43 18.21
N GLN A 28 13.23 5.29 17.93
CA GLN A 28 13.86 3.98 17.67
C GLN A 28 13.71 3.05 18.86
N GLN A 29 13.98 3.53 20.08
CA GLN A 29 13.93 2.69 21.27
C GLN A 29 12.51 2.22 21.57
N VAL A 30 11.51 3.09 21.44
CA VAL A 30 10.08 2.72 21.58
C VAL A 30 9.72 1.60 20.63
N LEU A 31 10.10 1.68 19.33
CA LEU A 31 9.81 0.64 18.35
C LEU A 31 10.50 -0.69 18.67
N LYS A 32 11.77 -0.65 19.11
CA LYS A 32 12.51 -1.85 19.53
C LYS A 32 11.89 -2.52 20.76
N ASP A 33 11.40 -1.73 21.70
CA ASP A 33 10.75 -2.27 22.90
C ASP A 33 9.34 -2.83 22.59
N ILE A 34 8.62 -2.23 21.62
CA ILE A 34 7.38 -2.82 21.09
C ILE A 34 7.68 -4.17 20.43
N ALA A 35 8.70 -4.27 19.57
CA ALA A 35 9.12 -5.51 18.92
C ALA A 35 9.41 -6.61 19.95
N LYS A 36 10.21 -6.29 20.95
CA LYS A 36 10.55 -7.20 22.05
C LYS A 36 9.31 -7.68 22.84
N LEU A 37 8.37 -6.76 23.11
CA LEU A 37 7.16 -7.13 23.87
C LEU A 37 6.19 -7.98 23.03
N LEU A 38 6.12 -7.77 21.70
CA LEU A 38 5.38 -8.66 20.80
C LEU A 38 5.93 -10.10 20.86
N GLU A 39 7.26 -10.26 20.81
CA GLU A 39 7.91 -11.58 20.94
C GLU A 39 7.61 -12.26 22.29
N GLN A 40 7.61 -11.50 23.36
CA GLN A 40 7.31 -12.03 24.69
C GLN A 40 5.85 -12.43 24.85
N ARG A 41 4.93 -11.79 24.13
CA ARG A 41 3.48 -12.01 24.22
C ARG A 41 2.90 -12.76 23.01
N VAL A 42 3.72 -13.51 22.26
CA VAL A 42 3.28 -14.29 21.08
C VAL A 42 2.06 -15.15 21.40
N ASN A 43 2.07 -15.87 22.53
CA ASN A 43 0.98 -16.76 22.92
C ASN A 43 -0.33 -16.01 23.19
N ASP A 44 -0.27 -14.82 23.79
CA ASP A 44 -1.46 -14.00 24.04
C ASP A 44 -2.04 -13.49 22.72
N ILE A 45 -1.18 -13.07 21.79
CA ILE A 45 -1.58 -12.61 20.46
C ILE A 45 -2.25 -13.75 19.67
N ILE A 46 -1.65 -14.95 19.68
CA ILE A 46 -2.23 -16.12 19.00
C ILE A 46 -3.57 -16.52 19.65
N ALA A 47 -3.70 -16.44 20.98
CA ALA A 47 -4.94 -16.73 21.67
C ALA A 47 -6.06 -15.73 21.30
N ALA A 48 -5.75 -14.44 21.20
CA ALA A 48 -6.68 -13.44 20.75
C ALA A 48 -7.05 -13.62 19.25
N ASN A 49 -6.07 -13.94 18.41
CA ASN A 49 -6.29 -14.21 17.00
C ASN A 49 -7.19 -15.44 16.77
N LYS A 50 -7.04 -16.46 17.60
CA LYS A 50 -7.91 -17.63 17.55
C LYS A 50 -9.37 -17.28 17.81
N GLN A 51 -9.67 -16.34 18.73
CA GLN A 51 -11.04 -15.87 18.98
C GLN A 51 -11.64 -15.16 17.74
N ASP A 52 -10.83 -14.41 17.01
CA ASP A 52 -11.27 -13.79 15.74
C ASP A 52 -11.51 -14.85 14.67
N LEU A 53 -10.60 -15.82 14.52
CA LEU A 53 -10.69 -16.91 13.52
C LEU A 53 -11.88 -17.86 13.76
N GLU A 54 -12.26 -18.09 15.02
CA GLU A 54 -13.44 -18.92 15.38
C GLU A 54 -14.76 -18.28 14.91
N ARG A 55 -14.75 -16.98 14.56
CA ARG A 55 -15.91 -16.23 14.06
C ARG A 55 -15.95 -16.15 12.52
N MET A 56 -14.98 -16.76 11.82
CA MET A 56 -14.84 -16.73 10.37
C MET A 56 -14.77 -18.15 9.82
N GLU A 57 -15.43 -18.42 8.70
CA GLU A 57 -15.34 -19.69 8.00
C GLU A 57 -13.94 -19.86 7.39
N LYS A 58 -13.41 -21.08 7.39
CA LYS A 58 -12.02 -21.36 6.96
C LYS A 58 -11.79 -21.14 5.47
N ASP A 59 -12.84 -21.26 4.65
CA ASP A 59 -12.83 -21.00 3.21
C ASP A 59 -13.11 -19.53 2.85
N HIS A 60 -13.35 -18.69 3.85
CA HIS A 60 -13.56 -17.26 3.62
C HIS A 60 -12.28 -16.61 3.04
N PRO A 61 -12.37 -15.79 1.98
CA PRO A 61 -11.20 -15.18 1.30
C PRO A 61 -10.27 -14.37 2.22
N ASN A 62 -10.81 -13.85 3.32
CA ASN A 62 -10.05 -13.07 4.29
C ASN A 62 -9.43 -13.91 5.42
N TYR A 63 -9.68 -15.23 5.48
CA TYR A 63 -9.19 -16.07 6.57
C TYR A 63 -7.66 -16.05 6.67
N ASP A 64 -6.96 -16.23 5.55
CA ASP A 64 -5.49 -16.18 5.52
C ASP A 64 -4.93 -14.78 5.87
N ARG A 65 -5.66 -13.73 5.50
CA ARG A 65 -5.28 -12.34 5.83
C ARG A 65 -5.41 -12.04 7.32
N LEU A 66 -6.36 -12.68 7.99
CA LEU A 66 -6.63 -12.54 9.42
C LEU A 66 -5.68 -13.39 10.27
N LEU A 67 -5.25 -14.54 9.75
CA LEU A 67 -4.45 -15.52 10.48
C LEU A 67 -3.11 -14.95 10.95
N LEU A 68 -2.85 -15.02 12.26
CA LEU A 68 -1.52 -14.84 12.85
C LEU A 68 -1.07 -16.15 13.52
N ASN A 69 0.06 -16.67 13.11
CA ASN A 69 0.80 -17.73 13.78
C ASN A 69 2.11 -17.15 14.34
N GLU A 70 2.88 -17.95 15.05
CA GLU A 70 4.15 -17.54 15.65
C GLU A 70 5.10 -16.90 14.63
N SER A 71 5.29 -17.50 13.47
CA SER A 71 6.16 -16.96 12.40
C SER A 71 5.68 -15.59 11.91
N ARG A 72 4.37 -15.39 11.75
CA ARG A 72 3.80 -14.10 11.35
C ARG A 72 3.95 -13.04 12.43
N VAL A 73 3.80 -13.38 13.70
CA VAL A 73 4.04 -12.45 14.82
C VAL A 73 5.51 -12.07 14.92
N LEU A 74 6.43 -13.01 14.77
CA LEU A 74 7.87 -12.73 14.70
C LEU A 74 8.23 -11.86 13.47
N GLY A 75 7.50 -12.05 12.36
CA GLY A 75 7.61 -11.17 11.20
C GLY A 75 7.22 -9.72 11.50
N LEU A 76 6.19 -9.48 12.34
CA LEU A 76 5.84 -8.13 12.80
C LEU A 76 6.95 -7.49 13.65
N SER A 77 7.59 -8.29 14.52
CA SER A 77 8.75 -7.83 15.30
C SER A 77 9.91 -7.42 14.39
N SER A 78 10.22 -8.23 13.38
CA SER A 78 11.25 -7.90 12.38
C SER A 78 10.93 -6.60 11.65
N SER A 79 9.70 -6.42 11.18
CA SER A 79 9.24 -5.19 10.51
C SER A 79 9.41 -3.95 11.40
N LEU A 80 9.13 -4.06 12.71
CA LEU A 80 9.37 -2.97 13.67
C LEU A 80 10.85 -2.59 13.78
N HIS A 81 11.75 -3.58 13.78
CA HIS A 81 13.20 -3.33 13.76
C HIS A 81 13.65 -2.65 12.47
N ASP A 82 13.10 -3.08 11.33
CA ASP A 82 13.41 -2.46 10.04
C ASP A 82 12.96 -0.99 10.02
N VAL A 83 11.74 -0.70 10.43
CA VAL A 83 11.21 0.67 10.53
C VAL A 83 11.99 1.51 11.54
N ALA A 84 12.38 0.95 12.68
CA ALA A 84 13.20 1.66 13.68
C ALA A 84 14.57 2.12 13.12
N ASN A 85 15.14 1.35 12.22
CA ASN A 85 16.44 1.62 11.61
C ASN A 85 16.38 2.57 10.40
N LEU A 86 15.19 2.88 9.87
CA LEU A 86 15.04 3.86 8.80
C LEU A 86 15.45 5.26 9.28
N PRO A 87 15.96 6.14 8.40
CA PRO A 87 16.20 7.54 8.73
C PRO A 87 14.93 8.23 9.23
N ASP A 88 15.08 9.11 10.24
CA ASP A 88 13.96 9.94 10.70
C ASP A 88 13.54 10.91 9.59
N PRO A 89 12.29 10.86 9.12
CA PRO A 89 11.84 11.73 8.03
C PRO A 89 11.55 13.17 8.51
N THR A 90 11.60 13.44 9.82
CA THR A 90 11.26 14.75 10.39
C THR A 90 12.49 15.64 10.57
N GLY A 91 12.31 16.94 10.39
CA GLY A 91 13.40 17.92 10.57
C GLY A 91 14.40 17.98 9.41
N VAL A 92 14.15 17.26 8.31
CA VAL A 92 15.02 17.28 7.12
C VAL A 92 14.96 18.66 6.47
N LEU A 93 16.10 19.30 6.27
CA LEU A 93 16.21 20.59 5.59
C LEU A 93 16.04 20.40 4.08
N LEU A 94 14.94 20.93 3.53
CA LEU A 94 14.62 20.85 2.11
C LEU A 94 15.14 22.03 1.31
N SER A 95 15.15 23.22 1.92
CA SER A 95 15.72 24.43 1.33
C SER A 95 16.18 25.41 2.41
N HIS A 96 17.23 26.17 2.08
CA HIS A 96 17.73 27.28 2.88
C HIS A 96 18.02 28.46 1.94
N LYS A 97 17.55 29.65 2.30
CA LYS A 97 17.77 30.87 1.52
C LYS A 97 17.89 32.09 2.44
N GLU A 98 18.95 32.86 2.29
CA GLU A 98 19.07 34.19 2.85
C GLU A 98 18.57 35.21 1.82
N LEU A 99 17.59 36.04 2.23
CA LEU A 99 17.00 37.05 1.38
C LEU A 99 17.82 38.36 1.46
N ALA A 100 17.70 39.21 0.44
CA ALA A 100 18.42 40.51 0.36
C ALA A 100 18.13 41.45 1.56
N ASN A 101 17.00 41.27 2.23
CA ASN A 101 16.63 42.03 3.42
C ASN A 101 17.14 41.38 4.74
N GLY A 102 17.95 40.32 4.66
CA GLY A 102 18.50 39.62 5.82
C GLY A 102 17.59 38.61 6.49
N LEU A 103 16.39 38.30 5.91
CA LEU A 103 15.57 37.19 6.38
C LEU A 103 16.20 35.85 5.96
N ILE A 104 16.27 34.91 6.91
CA ILE A 104 16.64 33.51 6.65
C ILE A 104 15.36 32.74 6.51
N VAL A 105 15.18 32.08 5.37
CA VAL A 105 14.01 31.27 5.04
C VAL A 105 14.44 29.83 4.85
N GLU A 106 13.99 28.95 5.72
CA GLU A 106 14.23 27.52 5.67
C GLU A 106 12.92 26.78 5.45
N LYS A 107 12.98 25.65 4.75
CA LYS A 107 11.88 24.71 4.62
C LYS A 107 12.32 23.37 5.17
N LYS A 108 11.57 22.82 6.12
CA LYS A 108 11.88 21.54 6.76
C LYS A 108 10.65 20.63 6.76
N THR A 109 10.90 19.32 6.80
CA THR A 109 9.85 18.33 7.00
C THR A 109 9.34 18.35 8.44
N VAL A 110 8.04 18.17 8.61
CA VAL A 110 7.36 18.02 9.91
C VAL A 110 6.31 16.92 9.82
N PRO A 111 5.93 16.27 10.96
CA PRO A 111 4.84 15.29 10.95
C PRO A 111 3.55 15.85 10.36
N LEU A 112 2.75 15.00 9.72
CA LEU A 112 1.40 15.33 9.26
C LEU A 112 0.50 15.74 10.45
N GLY A 113 0.55 14.98 11.55
CA GLY A 113 -0.27 15.21 12.73
C GLY A 113 -0.99 13.97 13.22
N VAL A 114 -2.32 13.96 13.17
CA VAL A 114 -3.17 12.81 13.52
C VAL A 114 -3.58 12.09 12.25
N VAL A 115 -3.17 10.82 12.13
CA VAL A 115 -3.41 9.95 10.98
C VAL A 115 -4.50 8.95 11.35
N GLY A 116 -5.65 9.01 10.70
CA GLY A 116 -6.72 8.03 10.82
C GLY A 116 -6.55 6.94 9.77
N VAL A 117 -6.53 5.67 10.18
CA VAL A 117 -6.44 4.53 9.24
C VAL A 117 -7.64 3.63 9.41
N ILE A 118 -8.41 3.46 8.33
CA ILE A 118 -9.59 2.60 8.28
C ILE A 118 -9.23 1.36 7.48
N TYR A 119 -9.27 0.17 8.10
CA TYR A 119 -8.82 -1.06 7.46
C TYR A 119 -9.68 -2.28 7.79
N GLU A 120 -9.64 -3.29 6.91
CA GLU A 120 -10.36 -4.55 7.02
C GLU A 120 -9.39 -5.68 7.40
N ALA A 121 -9.87 -6.73 8.03
CA ALA A 121 -9.30 -8.07 8.28
C ALA A 121 -7.75 -8.24 8.08
N ARG A 122 -6.93 -7.31 8.60
CA ARG A 122 -5.48 -7.33 8.46
C ARG A 122 -4.79 -6.87 9.76
N PRO A 123 -4.62 -7.75 10.75
CA PRO A 123 -4.02 -7.38 12.03
C PRO A 123 -2.60 -6.81 11.93
N ASN A 124 -1.82 -7.23 10.91
CA ASN A 124 -0.49 -6.68 10.65
C ASN A 124 -0.51 -5.16 10.42
N VAL A 125 -1.56 -4.64 9.78
CA VAL A 125 -1.71 -3.19 9.53
C VAL A 125 -1.70 -2.39 10.83
N THR A 126 -2.24 -2.95 11.92
CA THR A 126 -2.21 -2.32 13.25
C THR A 126 -0.78 -1.99 13.69
N VAL A 127 0.13 -2.94 13.54
CA VAL A 127 1.54 -2.79 13.95
C VAL A 127 2.32 -1.92 12.96
N ASP A 128 2.19 -2.20 11.67
CA ASP A 128 2.92 -1.50 10.60
C ASP A 128 2.59 -0.01 10.60
N VAL A 129 1.30 0.35 10.68
CA VAL A 129 0.85 1.74 10.72
C VAL A 129 1.28 2.44 12.00
N ALA A 130 1.15 1.78 13.16
CA ALA A 130 1.61 2.35 14.43
C ALA A 130 3.11 2.62 14.42
N ALA A 131 3.91 1.68 13.88
CA ALA A 131 5.35 1.84 13.73
C ALA A 131 5.72 3.05 12.87
N LEU A 132 5.14 3.15 11.69
CA LEU A 132 5.37 4.24 10.76
C LEU A 132 4.94 5.59 11.34
N CYS A 133 3.79 5.65 12.03
CA CYS A 133 3.30 6.86 12.68
C CYS A 133 4.23 7.30 13.83
N ILE A 134 4.62 6.41 14.72
CA ILE A 134 5.57 6.73 15.82
C ILE A 134 6.91 7.21 15.23
N ARG A 135 7.44 6.50 14.24
CA ARG A 135 8.72 6.82 13.60
C ARG A 135 8.71 8.19 12.93
N SER A 136 7.60 8.59 12.32
CA SER A 136 7.41 9.89 11.67
C SER A 136 6.86 10.99 12.60
N GLY A 137 6.69 10.71 13.90
CA GLY A 137 6.20 11.69 14.87
C GLY A 137 4.71 12.02 14.75
N ASN A 138 3.91 11.09 14.21
CA ASN A 138 2.46 11.20 14.07
C ASN A 138 1.72 10.43 15.16
N VAL A 139 0.49 10.82 15.40
CA VAL A 139 -0.49 10.06 16.16
C VAL A 139 -1.27 9.15 15.22
N CYS A 140 -1.60 7.96 15.69
CA CYS A 140 -2.28 6.92 14.93
C CYS A 140 -3.66 6.62 15.53
N LEU A 141 -4.72 6.86 14.75
CA LEU A 141 -6.08 6.42 15.05
C LEU A 141 -6.43 5.24 14.16
N LEU A 142 -6.55 4.06 14.75
CA LEU A 142 -6.80 2.80 14.07
C LEU A 142 -8.28 2.44 14.14
N ARG A 143 -8.93 2.26 13.00
CA ARG A 143 -10.29 1.74 12.89
C ARG A 143 -10.26 0.45 12.08
N GLY A 144 -9.97 -0.66 12.77
CA GLY A 144 -10.00 -2.00 12.19
C GLY A 144 -11.41 -2.56 11.99
N GLY A 145 -11.54 -3.59 11.18
CA GLY A 145 -12.77 -4.37 11.04
C GLY A 145 -13.13 -5.12 12.32
N SER A 146 -14.41 -5.46 12.49
CA SER A 146 -14.90 -6.29 13.61
C SER A 146 -14.33 -7.71 13.59
N ASP A 147 -13.88 -8.17 12.42
CA ASP A 147 -13.33 -9.51 12.20
C ASP A 147 -11.99 -9.72 12.91
N ALA A 148 -11.24 -8.64 13.16
CA ALA A 148 -9.92 -8.66 13.80
C ALA A 148 -9.92 -7.95 15.17
N TRP A 149 -11.05 -7.81 15.81
CA TRP A 149 -11.20 -6.97 17.01
C TRP A 149 -10.30 -7.44 18.18
N PHE A 150 -10.31 -8.72 18.51
CA PHE A 150 -9.52 -9.25 19.64
C PHE A 150 -8.03 -9.14 19.35
N THR A 151 -7.61 -9.46 18.14
CA THR A 151 -6.21 -9.35 17.72
C THR A 151 -5.74 -7.90 17.74
N ASN A 152 -6.50 -6.97 17.14
CA ASN A 152 -6.15 -5.56 17.14
C ASN A 152 -6.10 -4.97 18.54
N SER A 153 -7.00 -5.40 19.43
CA SER A 153 -7.05 -4.93 20.81
C SER A 153 -5.81 -5.30 21.59
N ILE A 154 -5.37 -6.56 21.52
CA ILE A 154 -4.15 -7.01 22.21
C ILE A 154 -2.89 -6.35 21.64
N LEU A 155 -2.82 -6.14 20.32
CA LEU A 155 -1.69 -5.47 19.67
C LEU A 155 -1.58 -4.00 20.11
N VAL A 156 -2.70 -3.27 20.16
CA VAL A 156 -2.71 -1.88 20.64
C VAL A 156 -2.44 -1.81 22.15
N GLU A 157 -2.95 -2.75 22.96
CA GLU A 157 -2.62 -2.84 24.39
C GLU A 157 -1.11 -2.99 24.63
N ILE A 158 -0.44 -3.84 23.84
CA ILE A 158 1.01 -4.04 23.90
C ILE A 158 1.74 -2.72 23.56
N ILE A 159 1.37 -2.06 22.47
CA ILE A 159 1.96 -0.79 22.04
C ILE A 159 1.78 0.28 23.12
N GLN A 160 0.57 0.45 23.62
CA GLN A 160 0.26 1.41 24.69
C GLN A 160 1.01 1.09 25.99
N GLY A 161 1.19 -0.21 26.30
CA GLY A 161 2.00 -0.65 27.42
C GLY A 161 3.44 -0.15 27.34
N VAL A 162 4.06 -0.24 26.17
CA VAL A 162 5.41 0.30 25.94
C VAL A 162 5.42 1.83 26.00
N LEU A 163 4.44 2.51 25.42
CA LEU A 163 4.34 3.98 25.53
C LEU A 163 4.29 4.44 26.98
N ARG A 164 3.48 3.77 27.83
CA ARG A 164 3.44 4.05 29.28
C ARG A 164 4.78 3.78 30.00
N GLN A 165 5.50 2.70 29.64
CA GLN A 165 6.84 2.43 30.19
C GLN A 165 7.84 3.54 29.87
N HIS A 166 7.73 4.14 28.69
CA HIS A 166 8.51 5.33 28.29
C HIS A 166 7.95 6.65 28.81
N GLN A 167 6.94 6.64 29.69
CA GLN A 167 6.23 7.83 30.20
C GLN A 167 5.63 8.71 29.08
N LEU A 168 5.30 8.09 27.96
CA LEU A 168 4.64 8.74 26.83
C LEU A 168 3.12 8.65 26.95
N ASN A 169 2.44 9.54 26.26
CA ASN A 169 0.99 9.51 26.18
C ASN A 169 0.53 8.27 25.37
N GLU A 170 -0.24 7.38 26.00
CA GLU A 170 -0.73 6.17 25.36
C GLU A 170 -1.67 6.47 24.16
N HIS A 171 -2.28 7.66 24.13
CA HIS A 171 -3.15 8.08 23.03
C HIS A 171 -2.38 8.43 21.73
N ILE A 172 -1.06 8.26 21.69
CA ILE A 172 -0.27 8.28 20.45
C ILE A 172 -0.75 7.17 19.49
N VAL A 173 -1.18 6.02 20.03
CA VAL A 173 -1.81 4.95 19.25
C VAL A 173 -3.12 4.55 19.90
N GLN A 174 -4.22 4.66 19.18
CA GLN A 174 -5.56 4.32 19.68
C GLN A 174 -6.31 3.42 18.70
N LEU A 175 -7.00 2.42 19.24
CA LEU A 175 -7.97 1.61 18.50
C LEU A 175 -9.37 2.15 18.74
N LEU A 176 -10.03 2.57 17.68
CA LEU A 176 -11.41 3.04 17.72
C LEU A 176 -12.39 1.86 17.72
N PRO A 177 -13.58 2.02 18.31
CA PRO A 177 -14.62 1.01 18.28
C PRO A 177 -15.05 0.66 16.84
N THR A 178 -15.51 -0.58 16.65
CA THR A 178 -15.87 -1.12 15.32
C THR A 178 -17.28 -0.75 14.84
N ASP A 179 -18.07 -0.02 15.61
CA ASP A 179 -19.39 0.44 15.16
C ASP A 179 -19.26 1.33 13.92
N ARG A 180 -20.14 1.07 12.94
CA ARG A 180 -20.14 1.81 11.68
C ARG A 180 -20.50 3.28 11.84
N ALA A 181 -21.27 3.64 12.86
CA ALA A 181 -21.61 5.03 13.15
C ALA A 181 -20.35 5.87 13.41
N PHE A 182 -19.34 5.32 14.08
CA PHE A 182 -18.09 6.02 14.39
C PHE A 182 -17.19 6.27 13.18
N VAL A 183 -17.39 5.55 12.08
CA VAL A 183 -16.71 5.85 10.82
C VAL A 183 -17.10 7.24 10.32
N SER A 184 -18.40 7.58 10.37
CA SER A 184 -18.87 8.91 9.96
C SER A 184 -18.31 10.02 10.86
N ASP A 185 -18.19 9.77 12.18
CA ASP A 185 -17.58 10.70 13.11
C ASP A 185 -16.11 10.95 12.75
N LEU A 186 -15.35 9.89 12.49
CA LEU A 186 -13.94 9.97 12.09
C LEU A 186 -13.78 10.72 10.75
N LEU A 187 -14.58 10.38 9.74
CA LEU A 187 -14.55 11.03 8.42
C LEU A 187 -14.86 12.53 8.45
N SER A 188 -15.59 12.97 9.47
CA SER A 188 -16.00 14.38 9.64
C SER A 188 -15.12 15.15 10.63
N ALA A 189 -14.13 14.52 11.25
CA ALA A 189 -13.36 15.05 12.39
C ALA A 189 -12.25 16.05 11.99
N THR A 190 -12.53 17.02 11.13
CA THR A 190 -11.55 17.99 10.58
C THR A 190 -10.82 18.84 11.63
N ALA A 191 -11.38 18.98 12.84
CA ALA A 191 -10.72 19.68 13.94
C ALA A 191 -9.67 18.85 14.69
N TYR A 192 -9.64 17.53 14.50
CA TYR A 192 -8.82 16.61 15.29
C TYR A 192 -7.98 15.66 14.46
N VAL A 193 -8.33 15.42 13.21
CA VAL A 193 -7.69 14.47 12.30
C VAL A 193 -7.18 15.22 11.08
N ASP A 194 -5.92 15.03 10.76
CA ASP A 194 -5.25 15.75 9.67
C ASP A 194 -5.39 15.00 8.34
N ILE A 195 -5.42 13.65 8.38
CA ILE A 195 -5.52 12.82 7.19
C ILE A 195 -6.15 11.46 7.50
N ILE A 196 -6.85 10.89 6.51
CA ILE A 196 -7.40 9.53 6.56
C ILE A 196 -6.83 8.68 5.44
N ILE A 197 -6.50 7.43 5.76
CA ILE A 197 -5.96 6.44 4.82
C ILE A 197 -6.87 5.20 4.89
N PRO A 198 -7.72 4.96 3.89
CA PRO A 198 -8.48 3.71 3.79
C PRO A 198 -7.60 2.57 3.29
N ARG A 199 -7.80 1.36 3.84
CA ARG A 199 -7.04 0.14 3.51
C ARG A 199 -7.96 -1.07 3.45
N GLY A 200 -8.44 -1.46 2.29
CA GLY A 200 -9.38 -2.57 2.16
C GLY A 200 -9.91 -2.73 0.75
N SER A 201 -11.17 -3.13 0.66
CA SER A 201 -11.89 -3.28 -0.59
C SER A 201 -12.11 -1.95 -1.32
N GLN A 202 -12.25 -1.99 -2.64
CA GLN A 202 -12.56 -0.79 -3.43
C GLN A 202 -13.82 -0.08 -2.91
N ALA A 203 -14.83 -0.84 -2.50
CA ALA A 203 -16.06 -0.28 -1.93
C ALA A 203 -15.82 0.52 -0.64
N LEU A 204 -14.85 0.10 0.21
CA LEU A 204 -14.45 0.88 1.38
C LEU A 204 -13.76 2.18 0.95
N ILE A 205 -12.83 2.09 0.00
CA ILE A 205 -12.06 3.24 -0.48
C ILE A 205 -12.99 4.29 -1.10
N ASP A 206 -13.90 3.87 -1.97
CA ASP A 206 -14.88 4.75 -2.62
C ASP A 206 -15.79 5.44 -1.58
N ARG A 207 -16.29 4.68 -0.60
CA ARG A 207 -17.11 5.25 0.48
C ARG A 207 -16.35 6.29 1.28
N VAL A 208 -15.08 6.02 1.65
CA VAL A 208 -14.27 6.99 2.39
C VAL A 208 -14.02 8.22 1.55
N ARG A 209 -13.66 8.08 0.27
CA ARG A 209 -13.45 9.20 -0.66
C ARG A 209 -14.69 10.10 -0.78
N GLU A 210 -15.89 9.50 -0.90
CA GLU A 210 -17.13 10.22 -1.09
C GLU A 210 -17.61 10.93 0.18
N GLN A 211 -17.37 10.36 1.36
CA GLN A 211 -17.96 10.82 2.61
C GLN A 211 -17.00 11.64 3.48
N ALA A 212 -15.70 11.52 3.26
CA ALA A 212 -14.73 12.21 4.12
C ALA A 212 -14.73 13.72 3.87
N LYS A 213 -14.72 14.47 4.98
CA LYS A 213 -14.39 15.89 5.02
C LYS A 213 -12.93 16.13 5.40
N VAL A 214 -12.31 15.16 6.07
CA VAL A 214 -10.88 15.12 6.31
C VAL A 214 -10.17 14.73 5.01
N PRO A 215 -9.00 15.28 4.66
CA PRO A 215 -8.22 14.86 3.50
C PRO A 215 -7.96 13.34 3.48
N VAL A 216 -8.05 12.72 2.31
CA VAL A 216 -7.87 11.28 2.14
C VAL A 216 -6.70 10.99 1.22
N ILE A 217 -5.85 10.04 1.61
CA ILE A 217 -4.89 9.40 0.69
C ILE A 217 -5.43 8.02 0.37
N GLU A 218 -5.80 7.83 -0.90
CA GLU A 218 -6.36 6.57 -1.37
C GLU A 218 -5.24 5.58 -1.69
N THR A 219 -5.44 4.34 -1.26
CA THR A 219 -4.69 3.19 -1.75
C THR A 219 -5.59 2.46 -2.74
N GLY A 220 -5.38 2.70 -4.02
CA GLY A 220 -6.30 2.24 -5.08
C GLY A 220 -6.22 0.74 -5.36
N ALA A 221 -7.21 0.24 -6.11
CA ALA A 221 -7.16 -1.07 -6.77
C ALA A 221 -6.01 -1.11 -7.78
N GLY A 222 -5.42 -2.27 -7.99
CA GLY A 222 -4.34 -2.47 -8.93
C GLY A 222 -4.80 -3.24 -10.17
N VAL A 223 -5.10 -2.55 -11.26
CA VAL A 223 -5.19 -3.18 -12.59
C VAL A 223 -3.85 -2.97 -13.27
N CYS A 224 -3.02 -4.01 -13.31
CA CYS A 224 -1.64 -3.93 -13.76
C CYS A 224 -1.44 -4.62 -15.10
N HIS A 225 -0.71 -3.99 -16.02
CA HIS A 225 -0.41 -4.52 -17.34
C HIS A 225 1.07 -4.91 -17.49
N THR A 226 1.31 -5.92 -18.29
CA THR A 226 2.64 -6.19 -18.88
C THR A 226 2.50 -6.23 -20.38
N TYR A 227 3.12 -5.26 -21.05
CA TYR A 227 3.19 -5.18 -22.49
C TYR A 227 4.47 -5.78 -23.02
N VAL A 228 4.37 -6.76 -23.93
CA VAL A 228 5.49 -7.39 -24.60
C VAL A 228 5.60 -6.84 -26.02
N GLU A 229 6.56 -5.95 -26.20
CA GLU A 229 6.88 -5.30 -27.49
C GLU A 229 7.66 -6.29 -28.36
N ARG A 230 7.55 -6.17 -29.69
CA ARG A 230 8.10 -7.11 -30.68
C ARG A 230 9.59 -7.40 -30.57
N THR A 231 10.38 -6.48 -29.99
CA THR A 231 11.83 -6.68 -29.79
C THR A 231 12.15 -7.31 -28.43
N GLY A 232 11.13 -7.59 -27.61
CA GLY A 232 11.28 -8.16 -26.28
C GLY A 232 11.88 -9.57 -26.29
N ASP A 233 12.71 -9.87 -25.30
CA ASP A 233 13.19 -11.23 -25.04
C ASP A 233 12.01 -12.07 -24.51
N LEU A 234 11.49 -12.97 -25.35
CA LEU A 234 10.28 -13.72 -25.04
C LEU A 234 10.45 -14.73 -23.89
N ASP A 235 11.66 -15.24 -23.66
CA ASP A 235 11.93 -16.12 -22.52
C ASP A 235 11.90 -15.35 -21.19
N LYS A 236 12.42 -14.12 -21.17
CA LYS A 236 12.29 -13.22 -20.02
C LYS A 236 10.86 -12.76 -19.85
N ALA A 237 10.18 -12.39 -20.95
CA ALA A 237 8.79 -11.95 -20.91
C ALA A 237 7.86 -13.02 -20.26
N ALA A 238 7.96 -14.27 -20.69
CA ALA A 238 7.19 -15.36 -20.12
C ALA A 238 7.41 -15.54 -18.61
N LYS A 239 8.68 -15.43 -18.15
CA LYS A 239 9.02 -15.52 -16.72
C LYS A 239 8.53 -14.30 -15.92
N ILE A 240 8.63 -13.08 -16.47
CA ILE A 240 8.15 -11.86 -15.84
C ILE A 240 6.64 -11.93 -15.66
N ILE A 241 5.89 -12.29 -16.71
CA ILE A 241 4.43 -12.43 -16.69
C ILE A 241 4.01 -13.51 -15.69
N ALA A 242 4.62 -14.70 -15.77
CA ALA A 242 4.32 -15.79 -14.85
C ALA A 242 4.58 -15.38 -13.38
N ASN A 243 5.72 -14.77 -13.07
CA ASN A 243 6.01 -14.25 -11.73
C ASN A 243 4.97 -13.21 -11.31
N ALA A 244 4.65 -12.25 -12.17
CA ALA A 244 3.72 -11.17 -11.88
C ALA A 244 2.30 -11.66 -11.56
N LYS A 245 1.85 -12.77 -12.17
CA LYS A 245 0.52 -13.35 -11.92
C LYS A 245 0.51 -14.38 -10.79
N ILE A 246 1.53 -15.24 -10.69
CA ILE A 246 1.45 -16.48 -9.91
C ILE A 246 1.94 -16.31 -8.47
N GLN A 247 2.98 -15.52 -8.25
CA GLN A 247 3.66 -15.42 -6.95
C GLN A 247 2.71 -15.08 -5.79
N ARG A 248 1.81 -14.11 -6.01
CA ARG A 248 0.79 -13.70 -5.04
C ARG A 248 -0.36 -12.97 -5.74
N PRO A 249 -1.34 -13.71 -6.29
CA PRO A 249 -2.36 -13.14 -7.17
C PRO A 249 -3.36 -12.20 -6.48
N SER A 250 -3.44 -12.22 -5.14
CA SER A 250 -4.41 -11.45 -4.34
C SER A 250 -3.93 -10.05 -3.91
N VAL A 251 -2.84 -9.55 -4.48
CA VAL A 251 -2.28 -8.22 -4.17
C VAL A 251 -2.39 -7.28 -5.36
N CYS A 252 -2.48 -5.98 -5.08
CA CYS A 252 -2.75 -4.92 -6.05
C CYS A 252 -1.67 -4.72 -7.14
N ASN A 253 -0.45 -5.23 -6.95
CA ASN A 253 0.63 -5.18 -7.94
C ASN A 253 0.77 -6.49 -8.75
N ALA A 254 -0.17 -7.45 -8.57
CA ALA A 254 -0.23 -8.63 -9.40
C ALA A 254 -0.70 -8.26 -10.81
N LEU A 255 -0.22 -8.99 -11.80
CA LEU A 255 -0.60 -8.80 -13.19
C LEU A 255 -2.08 -9.13 -13.41
N ASP A 256 -2.80 -8.29 -14.15
CA ASP A 256 -4.16 -8.55 -14.57
C ASP A 256 -4.28 -8.69 -16.09
N THR A 257 -3.57 -7.88 -16.86
CA THR A 257 -3.65 -7.91 -18.33
C THR A 257 -2.27 -8.05 -18.97
N VAL A 258 -2.15 -8.99 -19.90
CA VAL A 258 -1.01 -9.12 -20.82
C VAL A 258 -1.37 -8.47 -22.15
N LEU A 259 -0.54 -7.52 -22.58
CA LEU A 259 -0.58 -6.99 -23.95
C LEU A 259 0.61 -7.55 -24.71
N VAL A 260 0.41 -7.96 -25.96
CA VAL A 260 1.49 -8.52 -26.77
C VAL A 260 1.39 -8.06 -28.22
N ASP A 261 2.51 -7.61 -28.79
CA ASP A 261 2.58 -7.28 -30.21
C ASP A 261 2.25 -8.50 -31.07
N LYS A 262 1.44 -8.29 -32.10
CA LYS A 262 0.97 -9.30 -33.03
C LYS A 262 2.08 -10.13 -33.65
N GLU A 263 3.22 -9.49 -33.96
CA GLU A 263 4.36 -10.16 -34.59
C GLU A 263 5.00 -11.26 -33.72
N VAL A 264 4.86 -11.16 -32.39
CA VAL A 264 5.47 -12.08 -31.44
C VAL A 264 4.45 -12.85 -30.59
N ALA A 265 3.16 -12.63 -30.83
CA ALA A 265 2.08 -13.19 -30.00
C ALA A 265 2.11 -14.71 -29.95
N THR A 266 2.22 -15.40 -31.10
CA THR A 266 2.24 -16.86 -31.15
C THR A 266 3.42 -17.44 -30.37
N ASP A 267 4.61 -16.89 -30.58
CA ASP A 267 5.83 -17.38 -29.94
C ASP A 267 5.84 -17.13 -28.45
N LEU A 268 5.37 -15.94 -28.02
CA LEU A 268 5.24 -15.62 -26.60
C LEU A 268 4.21 -16.53 -25.91
N LEU A 269 3.01 -16.66 -26.47
CA LEU A 269 1.93 -17.45 -25.86
C LEU A 269 2.31 -18.91 -25.70
N ASN A 270 2.98 -19.51 -26.71
CA ASN A 270 3.49 -20.87 -26.61
C ASN A 270 4.55 -21.05 -25.50
N LYS A 271 5.37 -20.02 -25.23
CA LYS A 271 6.34 -20.02 -24.11
C LYS A 271 5.67 -19.78 -22.75
N LEU A 272 4.65 -18.94 -22.69
CA LEU A 272 3.96 -18.54 -21.48
C LEU A 272 2.96 -19.59 -20.98
N ALA A 273 2.23 -20.23 -21.91
CA ALA A 273 1.16 -21.18 -21.60
C ALA A 273 1.57 -22.27 -20.59
N PRO A 274 2.74 -22.95 -20.70
CA PRO A 274 3.17 -23.95 -19.72
C PRO A 274 3.22 -23.42 -18.27
N TYR A 275 3.77 -22.22 -18.07
CA TYR A 275 3.89 -21.61 -16.73
C TYR A 275 2.53 -21.33 -16.11
N LEU A 276 1.61 -20.76 -16.90
CA LEU A 276 0.27 -20.43 -16.43
C LEU A 276 -0.58 -21.68 -16.18
N GLN A 277 -0.42 -22.71 -17.04
CA GLN A 277 -1.13 -23.98 -16.91
C GLN A 277 -0.72 -24.76 -15.65
N GLU A 278 0.57 -24.82 -15.31
CA GLU A 278 1.07 -25.46 -14.10
C GLU A 278 0.43 -24.90 -12.83
N SER A 279 0.14 -23.61 -12.86
CA SER A 279 -0.51 -22.89 -11.74
C SER A 279 -2.01 -22.78 -11.86
N ASN A 280 -2.64 -23.45 -12.86
CA ASN A 280 -4.09 -23.42 -13.13
C ASN A 280 -4.63 -21.99 -13.28
N VAL A 281 -3.92 -21.11 -13.95
CA VAL A 281 -4.38 -19.75 -14.23
C VAL A 281 -5.51 -19.81 -15.28
N ARG A 282 -6.63 -19.15 -15.02
CA ARG A 282 -7.67 -18.97 -16.03
C ARG A 282 -7.33 -17.75 -16.89
N ILE A 283 -7.44 -17.91 -18.21
CA ILE A 283 -7.13 -16.89 -19.19
C ILE A 283 -8.40 -16.44 -19.90
N TYR A 284 -8.65 -15.13 -19.90
CA TYR A 284 -9.62 -14.45 -20.75
C TYR A 284 -8.86 -13.84 -21.93
N ALA A 285 -9.05 -14.36 -23.13
CA ALA A 285 -8.24 -14.01 -24.29
C ALA A 285 -9.07 -13.30 -25.36
N ASP A 286 -8.48 -12.29 -26.01
CA ASP A 286 -9.05 -11.74 -27.23
C ASP A 286 -9.08 -12.81 -28.36
N PRO A 287 -9.81 -12.61 -29.47
CA PRO A 287 -9.95 -13.65 -30.50
C PRO A 287 -8.63 -14.17 -31.07
N THR A 288 -7.60 -13.31 -31.16
CA THR A 288 -6.27 -13.70 -31.69
C THR A 288 -5.50 -14.55 -30.69
N ALA A 289 -5.41 -14.12 -29.43
CA ALA A 289 -4.77 -14.87 -28.37
C ALA A 289 -5.52 -16.18 -28.08
N TYR A 290 -6.85 -16.14 -28.14
CA TYR A 290 -7.70 -17.33 -27.95
C TYR A 290 -7.38 -18.43 -28.97
N ALA A 291 -7.27 -18.07 -30.26
CA ALA A 291 -6.95 -19.03 -31.31
C ALA A 291 -5.60 -19.74 -31.06
N VAL A 292 -4.57 -19.00 -30.66
CA VAL A 292 -3.24 -19.56 -30.37
C VAL A 292 -3.28 -20.47 -29.15
N LEU A 293 -3.93 -20.05 -28.07
CA LEU A 293 -4.02 -20.82 -26.82
C LEU A 293 -4.92 -22.07 -26.97
N ALA A 294 -5.97 -22.00 -27.80
CA ALA A 294 -6.80 -23.15 -28.14
C ALA A 294 -6.04 -24.18 -28.95
N GLU A 295 -5.20 -23.75 -29.92
CA GLU A 295 -4.30 -24.65 -30.67
C GLU A 295 -3.26 -25.31 -29.76
N PHE A 296 -2.76 -24.58 -28.77
CA PHE A 296 -1.87 -25.13 -27.72
C PHE A 296 -2.59 -26.15 -26.84
N GLY A 297 -3.95 -26.12 -26.76
CA GLY A 297 -4.76 -26.96 -25.88
C GLY A 297 -4.80 -26.45 -24.42
N TYR A 298 -4.81 -25.12 -24.21
CA TYR A 298 -4.87 -24.54 -22.87
C TYR A 298 -6.20 -24.86 -22.17
N PRO A 299 -6.18 -25.48 -20.94
CA PRO A 299 -7.40 -26.09 -20.37
C PRO A 299 -8.40 -25.09 -19.77
N ALA A 300 -7.94 -23.96 -19.27
CA ALA A 300 -8.76 -22.95 -18.57
C ALA A 300 -8.84 -21.64 -19.36
N LEU A 301 -9.34 -21.73 -20.61
CA LEU A 301 -9.40 -20.65 -21.59
C LEU A 301 -10.84 -20.20 -21.82
N GLU A 302 -11.08 -18.90 -21.77
CA GLU A 302 -12.36 -18.23 -22.06
C GLU A 302 -12.14 -17.05 -23.01
N GLU A 303 -13.18 -16.70 -23.78
CA GLU A 303 -13.16 -15.49 -24.61
C GLU A 303 -13.30 -14.27 -23.68
N ALA A 304 -12.46 -13.25 -23.89
CA ALA A 304 -12.50 -12.01 -23.13
C ALA A 304 -13.68 -11.13 -23.57
N SER A 305 -14.30 -10.49 -22.61
CA SER A 305 -15.17 -9.33 -22.80
C SER A 305 -14.40 -8.04 -22.55
N GLU A 306 -14.96 -6.89 -22.97
CA GLU A 306 -14.34 -5.58 -22.69
C GLU A 306 -14.13 -5.32 -21.19
N GLU A 307 -15.01 -5.85 -20.34
CA GLU A 307 -14.93 -5.70 -18.88
C GLU A 307 -13.73 -6.45 -18.26
N ASP A 308 -13.20 -7.48 -18.95
CA ASP A 308 -12.07 -8.26 -18.44
C ASP A 308 -10.73 -7.52 -18.56
N PHE A 309 -10.62 -6.51 -19.41
CA PHE A 309 -9.39 -5.76 -19.63
C PHE A 309 -9.13 -4.66 -18.58
N GLY A 310 -10.17 -4.17 -17.90
CA GLY A 310 -10.07 -3.19 -16.81
C GLY A 310 -10.35 -3.79 -15.42
N ARG A 311 -10.32 -5.11 -15.29
CA ARG A 311 -10.68 -5.82 -14.07
C ARG A 311 -9.46 -6.18 -13.22
N GLU A 312 -9.52 -5.85 -11.92
CA GLU A 312 -8.61 -6.40 -10.91
C GLU A 312 -9.10 -7.80 -10.51
N PHE A 313 -8.39 -8.85 -10.93
CA PHE A 313 -8.82 -10.25 -10.72
C PHE A 313 -8.62 -10.76 -9.29
N LEU A 314 -7.56 -10.34 -8.61
CA LEU A 314 -7.19 -10.77 -7.24
C LEU A 314 -7.09 -12.29 -7.04
N SER A 315 -6.92 -13.04 -8.13
CA SER A 315 -6.90 -14.50 -8.18
C SER A 315 -6.02 -15.00 -9.33
N LEU A 316 -5.89 -16.31 -9.47
CA LEU A 316 -5.17 -16.94 -10.60
C LEU A 316 -6.01 -16.82 -11.89
N GLN A 317 -6.24 -15.58 -12.31
CA GLN A 317 -6.94 -15.19 -13.53
C GLN A 317 -6.25 -14.00 -14.16
N CYS A 318 -6.23 -13.91 -15.48
CA CYS A 318 -5.74 -12.74 -16.21
C CYS A 318 -6.40 -12.64 -17.59
N SER A 319 -6.37 -11.44 -18.17
CA SER A 319 -6.71 -11.23 -19.57
C SER A 319 -5.47 -11.15 -20.45
N ILE A 320 -5.63 -11.51 -21.74
CA ILE A 320 -4.57 -11.41 -22.75
C ILE A 320 -5.16 -10.76 -24.00
N LYS A 321 -4.50 -9.71 -24.48
CA LYS A 321 -4.87 -9.01 -25.72
C LYS A 321 -3.67 -8.88 -26.66
N VAL A 322 -3.87 -9.23 -27.90
CA VAL A 322 -2.93 -8.99 -29.00
C VAL A 322 -3.18 -7.58 -29.56
N VAL A 323 -2.14 -6.80 -29.66
CA VAL A 323 -2.19 -5.42 -30.17
C VAL A 323 -1.41 -5.26 -31.47
N ASP A 324 -1.82 -4.33 -32.32
CA ASP A 324 -1.16 -4.04 -33.61
C ASP A 324 0.19 -3.29 -33.44
N GLY A 325 0.57 -2.99 -32.18
CA GLY A 325 1.87 -2.41 -31.82
C GLY A 325 1.80 -1.41 -30.68
N PHE A 326 2.89 -0.65 -30.54
CA PHE A 326 3.18 0.20 -29.40
C PHE A 326 2.09 1.23 -29.08
N GLU A 327 1.55 1.92 -30.12
CA GLU A 327 0.54 2.96 -29.92
C GLU A 327 -0.80 2.40 -29.41
N GLU A 328 -1.20 1.23 -29.90
CA GLU A 328 -2.41 0.54 -29.41
C GLU A 328 -2.22 0.08 -27.97
N ALA A 329 -1.02 -0.42 -27.62
CA ALA A 329 -0.72 -0.81 -26.25
C ALA A 329 -0.80 0.40 -25.29
N LEU A 330 -0.24 1.55 -25.68
CA LEU A 330 -0.35 2.77 -24.87
C LEU A 330 -1.80 3.24 -24.72
N ALA A 331 -2.58 3.20 -25.79
CA ALA A 331 -4.00 3.58 -25.77
C ALA A 331 -4.80 2.65 -24.81
N HIS A 332 -4.56 1.34 -24.92
CA HIS A 332 -5.21 0.36 -24.05
C HIS A 332 -4.86 0.59 -22.58
N ILE A 333 -3.58 0.80 -22.24
CA ILE A 333 -3.15 1.08 -20.86
C ILE A 333 -3.78 2.39 -20.36
N ALA A 334 -3.83 3.43 -21.20
CA ALA A 334 -4.43 4.71 -20.81
C ALA A 334 -5.92 4.57 -20.47
N GLU A 335 -6.65 3.66 -21.13
CA GLU A 335 -8.08 3.42 -20.93
C GLU A 335 -8.37 2.51 -19.71
N HIS A 336 -7.61 1.42 -19.57
CA HIS A 336 -7.94 0.34 -18.64
C HIS A 336 -7.12 0.30 -17.36
N SER A 337 -5.97 1.03 -17.30
CA SER A 337 -5.10 1.03 -16.12
C SER A 337 -5.72 1.71 -14.91
N SER A 338 -5.53 1.13 -13.74
CA SER A 338 -5.76 1.81 -12.46
C SER A 338 -4.64 2.81 -12.10
N LYS A 339 -3.62 2.95 -12.93
CA LYS A 339 -2.42 3.79 -12.72
C LYS A 339 -1.54 3.30 -11.57
N HIS A 340 -1.57 2.00 -11.30
CA HIS A 340 -0.80 1.40 -10.21
C HIS A 340 0.60 1.00 -10.68
N SER A 341 0.73 -0.05 -11.46
CA SER A 341 2.03 -0.60 -11.91
C SER A 341 1.94 -1.14 -13.32
N GLU A 342 2.78 -0.61 -14.19
CA GLU A 342 2.77 -0.94 -15.61
C GLU A 342 4.16 -1.36 -16.07
N CYS A 343 4.25 -2.37 -16.94
CA CYS A 343 5.52 -2.91 -17.41
C CYS A 343 5.58 -3.00 -18.93
N ILE A 344 6.73 -2.62 -19.51
CA ILE A 344 7.10 -2.97 -20.88
C ILE A 344 8.23 -4.01 -20.86
N VAL A 345 8.14 -5.03 -21.73
CA VAL A 345 9.25 -5.93 -22.04
C VAL A 345 9.70 -5.67 -23.47
N SER A 346 10.87 -5.07 -23.62
CA SER A 346 11.43 -4.64 -24.90
C SER A 346 12.96 -4.61 -24.85
N SER A 347 13.62 -4.71 -26.00
CA SER A 347 15.05 -4.42 -26.18
C SER A 347 15.30 -3.05 -26.84
N ASP A 348 14.25 -2.40 -27.33
CA ASP A 348 14.32 -1.09 -27.95
C ASP A 348 14.33 0.01 -26.89
N GLN A 349 15.50 0.66 -26.73
CA GLN A 349 15.69 1.68 -25.69
C GLN A 349 14.85 2.95 -25.91
N GLU A 350 14.56 3.30 -27.16
CA GLU A 350 13.73 4.47 -27.49
C GLU A 350 12.27 4.20 -27.09
N ARG A 351 11.77 3.00 -27.38
CA ARG A 351 10.42 2.59 -26.97
C ARG A 351 10.30 2.46 -25.45
N ILE A 352 11.33 1.91 -24.77
CA ILE A 352 11.37 1.87 -23.31
C ILE A 352 11.28 3.29 -22.74
N ALA A 353 12.12 4.21 -23.20
CA ALA A 353 12.12 5.59 -22.72
C ALA A 353 10.75 6.26 -22.96
N THR A 354 10.19 6.13 -24.16
CA THR A 354 8.87 6.68 -24.48
C THR A 354 7.76 6.09 -23.61
N TYR A 355 7.79 4.77 -23.37
CA TYR A 355 6.83 4.09 -22.48
C TYR A 355 6.90 4.64 -21.05
N MET A 356 8.12 4.72 -20.51
CA MET A 356 8.34 5.20 -19.14
C MET A 356 7.92 6.65 -18.92
N ASP A 357 8.07 7.51 -19.96
CA ASP A 357 7.68 8.91 -19.89
C ASP A 357 6.16 9.12 -20.14
N THR A 358 5.55 8.26 -20.97
CA THR A 358 4.15 8.44 -21.42
C THR A 358 3.15 7.78 -20.47
N VAL A 359 3.48 6.61 -19.92
CA VAL A 359 2.54 5.85 -19.08
C VAL A 359 2.34 6.51 -17.72
N ASP A 360 1.12 6.94 -17.46
CA ASP A 360 0.72 7.62 -16.22
C ASP A 360 0.39 6.60 -15.11
N ALA A 361 1.42 5.98 -14.53
CA ALA A 361 1.28 5.06 -13.40
C ALA A 361 2.17 5.44 -12.21
N ALA A 362 1.88 4.89 -11.04
CA ALA A 362 2.65 5.12 -9.83
C ALA A 362 4.04 4.46 -9.90
N ALA A 363 4.13 3.31 -10.58
CA ALA A 363 5.38 2.64 -10.90
C ALA A 363 5.35 2.15 -12.36
N VAL A 364 6.40 2.47 -13.10
CA VAL A 364 6.57 2.05 -14.50
C VAL A 364 7.86 1.24 -14.61
N TYR A 365 7.77 0.06 -15.19
CA TYR A 365 8.86 -0.90 -15.27
C TYR A 365 9.30 -1.15 -16.71
N ALA A 366 10.59 -1.36 -16.88
CA ALA A 366 11.16 -1.93 -18.09
C ALA A 366 11.83 -3.26 -17.73
N ASN A 367 11.38 -4.36 -18.36
CA ASN A 367 11.96 -5.69 -18.23
C ASN A 367 12.00 -6.24 -16.78
N ALA A 368 11.01 -5.89 -15.95
CA ALA A 368 10.90 -6.36 -14.57
C ALA A 368 9.44 -6.61 -14.17
N SER A 369 9.23 -7.50 -13.21
CA SER A 369 7.88 -7.82 -12.71
C SER A 369 7.26 -6.66 -11.94
N THR A 370 5.96 -6.41 -12.15
CA THR A 370 5.17 -5.42 -11.37
C THR A 370 5.12 -5.77 -9.88
N ARG A 371 5.44 -7.01 -9.50
CA ARG A 371 5.51 -7.47 -8.10
C ARG A 371 6.52 -6.71 -7.24
N PHE A 372 7.47 -6.02 -7.84
CA PHE A 372 8.42 -5.18 -7.12
C PHE A 372 7.82 -3.86 -6.62
N THR A 373 6.58 -3.49 -6.96
CA THR A 373 5.92 -2.31 -6.38
C THR A 373 5.50 -2.59 -4.93
N ASP A 374 6.47 -2.55 -4.03
CA ASP A 374 6.33 -2.87 -2.61
C ASP A 374 7.35 -2.04 -1.82
N GLY A 375 6.97 -1.54 -0.64
CA GLY A 375 7.85 -0.68 0.15
C GLY A 375 9.14 -1.38 0.59
N ALA A 376 9.08 -2.65 0.94
CA ALA A 376 10.27 -3.41 1.34
C ALA A 376 11.19 -3.66 0.13
N GLU A 377 10.63 -4.05 -1.02
CA GLU A 377 11.39 -4.27 -2.26
C GLU A 377 12.05 -2.98 -2.78
N PHE A 378 11.44 -1.81 -2.55
CA PHE A 378 12.02 -0.51 -2.90
C PHE A 378 13.00 0.03 -1.83
N GLY A 379 13.27 -0.73 -0.76
CA GLY A 379 14.15 -0.31 0.32
C GLY A 379 13.56 0.76 1.23
N LEU A 380 12.23 0.95 1.21
CA LEU A 380 11.52 1.93 2.03
C LEU A 380 11.06 1.35 3.39
N GLY A 381 11.36 0.08 3.67
CA GLY A 381 10.93 -0.65 4.85
C GLY A 381 9.45 -1.08 4.76
N ALA A 382 8.64 -0.63 5.69
CA ALA A 382 7.19 -0.89 5.66
C ALA A 382 6.44 0.21 4.88
N GLU A 383 5.22 -0.12 4.45
CA GLU A 383 4.30 0.82 3.82
C GLU A 383 2.89 0.71 4.41
N ILE A 384 2.12 1.79 4.37
CA ILE A 384 0.69 1.76 4.69
C ILE A 384 -0.10 1.22 3.50
N GLY A 385 0.37 1.47 2.29
CA GLY A 385 -0.21 1.00 1.03
C GLY A 385 0.41 1.70 -0.18
N ILE A 386 -0.16 1.46 -1.36
CA ILE A 386 0.32 2.07 -2.60
C ILE A 386 -0.75 3.02 -3.10
N SER A 387 -0.39 4.29 -3.26
CA SER A 387 -1.29 5.32 -3.75
C SER A 387 -1.09 5.57 -5.24
N THR A 388 -2.20 5.67 -5.97
CA THR A 388 -2.22 6.08 -7.37
C THR A 388 -2.53 7.57 -7.56
N GLN A 389 -2.80 8.29 -6.47
CA GLN A 389 -3.06 9.72 -6.48
C GLN A 389 -1.81 10.53 -6.87
N LYS A 390 -2.02 11.70 -7.49
CA LYS A 390 -0.93 12.64 -7.82
C LYS A 390 -0.64 13.65 -6.70
N LEU A 391 -1.59 13.86 -5.80
CA LEU A 391 -1.43 14.79 -4.70
C LEU A 391 -0.76 14.10 -3.51
N HIS A 392 0.24 14.76 -2.94
CA HIS A 392 1.05 14.38 -1.80
C HIS A 392 1.90 13.13 -2.03
N ALA A 393 1.30 11.93 -2.01
CA ALA A 393 2.02 10.66 -2.15
C ALA A 393 1.52 9.88 -3.35
N ARG A 394 2.44 9.41 -4.19
CA ARG A 394 2.20 8.47 -5.29
C ARG A 394 3.19 7.32 -5.18
N GLY A 395 2.73 6.09 -5.43
CA GLY A 395 3.52 4.88 -5.20
C GLY A 395 3.42 4.38 -3.77
N PRO A 396 4.40 3.59 -3.28
CA PRO A 396 4.41 3.09 -1.90
C PRO A 396 4.34 4.24 -0.89
N PHE A 397 3.31 4.20 -0.04
CA PHE A 397 3.10 5.19 1.01
C PHE A 397 3.85 4.76 2.27
N ALA A 398 5.15 5.00 2.24
CA ALA A 398 6.10 4.64 3.28
C ALA A 398 6.39 5.81 4.23
N LEU A 399 7.37 5.62 5.10
CA LEU A 399 7.74 6.54 6.19
C LEU A 399 7.96 7.99 5.71
N GLU A 400 8.65 8.18 4.59
CA GLU A 400 8.97 9.51 4.03
C GLU A 400 7.73 10.31 3.56
N LYS A 401 6.59 9.64 3.36
CA LYS A 401 5.35 10.28 2.94
C LYS A 401 4.45 10.66 4.12
N LEU A 402 4.81 10.27 5.35
CA LEU A 402 4.08 10.61 6.58
C LEU A 402 4.51 11.96 7.16
N VAL A 403 5.14 12.81 6.37
CA VAL A 403 5.54 14.17 6.71
C VAL A 403 5.02 15.17 5.69
N THR A 404 4.97 16.43 6.11
CA THR A 404 4.69 17.57 5.25
C THR A 404 5.76 18.63 5.42
N GLU A 405 5.64 19.74 4.75
CA GLU A 405 6.62 20.83 4.73
C GLU A 405 6.17 21.99 5.64
N LYS A 406 7.12 22.61 6.33
CA LYS A 406 6.89 23.83 7.12
C LYS A 406 7.99 24.85 6.85
N TRP A 407 7.60 26.09 6.71
CA TRP A 407 8.50 27.21 6.55
C TRP A 407 8.89 27.77 7.91
N TYR A 408 10.19 27.98 8.09
CA TYR A 408 10.81 28.65 9.24
C TYR A 408 11.44 29.94 8.75
N VAL A 409 10.98 31.06 9.24
CA VAL A 409 11.48 32.37 8.82
C VAL A 409 12.06 33.05 10.06
N THR A 410 13.36 33.34 10.00
CA THR A 410 14.09 34.03 11.09
C THR A 410 14.52 35.40 10.61
N GLY A 411 14.26 36.40 11.40
CA GLY A 411 14.60 37.78 11.11
C GLY A 411 15.13 38.51 12.34
N ASN A 412 15.50 39.76 12.15
CA ASN A 412 15.95 40.69 13.20
C ASN A 412 15.20 42.04 13.07
N GLY A 413 13.85 41.97 13.08
CA GLY A 413 12.99 43.16 13.06
C GLY A 413 12.63 43.69 11.68
N GLN A 414 12.83 42.88 10.60
CA GLN A 414 12.42 43.27 9.24
C GLN A 414 10.90 43.46 9.16
N ILE A 415 10.48 44.50 8.49
CA ILE A 415 9.09 44.85 8.18
C ILE A 415 8.89 44.94 6.66
N ARG A 416 7.66 44.78 6.23
CA ARG A 416 7.27 44.89 4.82
C ARG A 416 6.46 46.15 4.57
#